data_a7bcfd21c0bc0cf31f67230a581cee43
#
_entry.id   a7bcfd21c0bc0cf31f67230a581cee43
#
_cell.length_a   1.000
_cell.length_b   1.000
_cell.length_c   1.000
_cell.angle_alpha   90.00
_cell.angle_beta   90.00
_cell.angle_gamma   90.00
#
_symmetry.space_group_name_H-M   'P 1'
#
loop_
_entity.id
_entity.type
_entity.pdbx_description
1 polymer ?
#
loop_
_entity_poly.entity_id
_entity_poly.type
_entity_poly.pdbx_seq_one_letter_code
_entity_poly.pdbx_strand_id
1 'polypeptide(L)'
;MTDVKRTRGDGERPHAFEARGLEKAYRGRCVVRGVSLTLHAGEIVGLLGPNGAGKTTVFDMMVGLTLPDEGVILLGGETITDLPMYQRARRGIGYLPQESSVFRRMTVEQNLVAILELLDLSTDERRERLETGLKDLGVDHIRTNKAFTLSGGERRRVEIARALVTRPHFLMLDEPFAGIDPIAVGDIQSIMRRLKERGIGVLITDHNVQQTLSITDRAYIITDGAILEEGSPADLVNSQRAREVYLGEGFRL
;
A
#
# COMPACT_ATOMS: atom_id res chain seq x y z
N MET A 1 -4.78 -36.52 -5.78
CA MET A 1 -3.47 -35.92 -6.06
C MET A 1 -3.49 -35.51 -7.52
N THR A 2 -3.90 -34.29 -7.77
CA THR A 2 -3.97 -33.73 -9.14
C THR A 2 -3.02 -32.53 -9.19
N ASP A 3 -1.96 -32.74 -9.93
CA ASP A 3 -0.83 -31.84 -10.17
C ASP A 3 -1.33 -30.60 -10.94
N VAL A 4 -1.48 -29.47 -10.27
CA VAL A 4 -1.73 -28.18 -10.92
C VAL A 4 -0.39 -27.50 -11.17
N LYS A 5 0.34 -27.98 -12.20
CA LYS A 5 1.35 -27.16 -12.87
C LYS A 5 0.64 -26.01 -13.58
N ARG A 6 0.50 -24.87 -12.90
CA ARG A 6 0.22 -23.61 -13.59
C ARG A 6 1.54 -22.98 -14.00
N THR A 7 1.86 -23.17 -15.28
CA THR A 7 2.78 -22.31 -16.04
C THR A 7 2.46 -20.84 -15.79
N ARG A 8 3.44 -20.07 -15.30
CA ARG A 8 3.42 -18.61 -15.39
C ARG A 8 3.45 -18.23 -16.86
N GLY A 9 2.28 -18.07 -17.48
CA GLY A 9 2.17 -17.28 -18.70
C GLY A 9 2.47 -15.83 -18.35
N ASP A 10 3.12 -15.10 -19.25
CA ASP A 10 3.19 -13.63 -19.26
C ASP A 10 1.76 -13.08 -19.40
N GLY A 11 0.96 -13.21 -18.35
CA GLY A 11 -0.36 -12.65 -18.25
C GLY A 11 -0.22 -11.13 -18.15
N GLU A 12 -0.97 -10.45 -18.98
CA GLU A 12 -1.13 -8.99 -18.97
C GLU A 12 -1.25 -8.51 -17.52
N ARG A 13 -0.43 -7.52 -17.14
CA ARG A 13 -0.46 -6.98 -15.76
C ARG A 13 -1.87 -6.48 -15.46
N PRO A 14 -2.43 -6.76 -14.26
CA PRO A 14 -3.76 -6.30 -13.94
C PRO A 14 -3.81 -4.77 -13.99
N HIS A 15 -4.76 -4.21 -14.75
CA HIS A 15 -4.87 -2.77 -14.96
C HIS A 15 -5.47 -2.04 -13.76
N ALA A 16 -6.24 -2.74 -12.92
CA ALA A 16 -6.90 -2.16 -11.76
C ALA A 16 -7.01 -3.14 -10.60
N PHE A 17 -6.99 -2.58 -9.40
CA PHE A 17 -7.31 -3.24 -8.13
C PHE A 17 -8.48 -2.48 -7.50
N GLU A 18 -9.61 -3.18 -7.30
CA GLU A 18 -10.89 -2.53 -7.01
C GLU A 18 -11.53 -3.11 -5.76
N ALA A 19 -12.21 -2.23 -5.02
CA ALA A 19 -13.19 -2.56 -3.99
C ALA A 19 -14.55 -2.05 -4.47
N ARG A 20 -15.60 -2.88 -4.40
CA ARG A 20 -16.95 -2.50 -4.82
C ARG A 20 -17.95 -2.85 -3.73
N GLY A 21 -18.59 -1.82 -3.18
CA GLY A 21 -19.66 -1.94 -2.21
C GLY A 21 -19.25 -2.64 -0.91
N LEU A 22 -18.01 -2.43 -0.43
CA LEU A 22 -17.53 -3.11 0.77
C LEU A 22 -18.30 -2.67 2.00
N GLU A 23 -18.77 -3.65 2.77
CA GLU A 23 -19.39 -3.44 4.08
C GLU A 23 -18.67 -4.25 5.16
N LYS A 24 -18.59 -3.70 6.36
CA LYS A 24 -18.04 -4.40 7.52
C LYS A 24 -18.64 -3.90 8.82
N ALA A 25 -19.11 -4.85 9.63
CA ALA A 25 -19.58 -4.59 10.98
C ALA A 25 -18.79 -5.40 12.01
N TYR A 26 -18.54 -4.80 13.16
CA TYR A 26 -17.94 -5.47 14.31
C TYR A 26 -18.88 -5.34 15.51
N ARG A 27 -19.30 -6.46 16.08
CA ARG A 27 -20.20 -6.52 17.26
C ARG A 27 -21.46 -5.65 17.07
N GLY A 28 -22.06 -5.71 15.89
CA GLY A 28 -23.28 -4.94 15.54
C GLY A 28 -23.06 -3.49 15.17
N ARG A 29 -21.83 -2.95 15.24
CA ARG A 29 -21.50 -1.60 14.79
C ARG A 29 -20.95 -1.68 13.35
N CYS A 30 -21.65 -1.08 12.41
CA CYS A 30 -21.19 -0.95 11.04
C CYS A 30 -20.05 0.08 10.98
N VAL A 31 -18.86 -0.37 10.51
CA VAL A 31 -17.63 0.44 10.43
C VAL A 31 -17.35 0.85 8.99
N VAL A 32 -17.73 0.03 8.00
CA VAL A 32 -17.61 0.33 6.57
C VAL A 32 -18.97 0.09 5.92
N ARG A 33 -19.43 1.04 5.12
CA ARG A 33 -20.80 1.14 4.61
C ARG A 33 -20.80 1.37 3.09
N GLY A 34 -20.74 0.30 2.30
CA GLY A 34 -20.83 0.38 0.85
C GLY A 34 -19.64 1.06 0.17
N VAL A 35 -18.43 0.97 0.74
CA VAL A 35 -17.24 1.64 0.20
C VAL A 35 -16.83 1.02 -1.14
N SER A 36 -16.71 1.88 -2.15
CA SER A 36 -16.14 1.53 -3.45
C SER A 36 -14.94 2.43 -3.74
N LEU A 37 -13.84 1.83 -4.20
CA LEU A 37 -12.66 2.56 -4.66
C LEU A 37 -11.91 1.74 -5.70
N THR A 38 -11.17 2.43 -6.56
CA THR A 38 -10.37 1.82 -7.62
C THR A 38 -8.94 2.37 -7.56
N LEU A 39 -7.96 1.52 -7.75
CA LEU A 39 -6.56 1.85 -7.91
C LEU A 39 -6.08 1.34 -9.26
N HIS A 40 -5.63 2.21 -10.14
CA HIS A 40 -5.08 1.82 -11.44
C HIS A 40 -3.56 1.59 -11.37
N ALA A 41 -3.04 0.78 -12.28
CA ALA A 41 -1.60 0.60 -12.46
C ALA A 41 -0.95 1.94 -12.83
N GLY A 42 0.16 2.29 -12.16
CA GLY A 42 0.83 3.57 -12.39
C GLY A 42 0.09 4.80 -11.85
N GLU A 43 -0.76 4.63 -10.85
CA GLU A 43 -1.47 5.70 -10.15
C GLU A 43 -1.11 5.72 -8.66
N ILE A 44 -1.07 6.90 -8.05
CA ILE A 44 -0.99 7.07 -6.60
C ILE A 44 -2.33 7.59 -6.11
N VAL A 45 -3.02 6.79 -5.28
CA VAL A 45 -4.33 7.13 -4.71
C VAL A 45 -4.23 7.30 -3.21
N GLY A 46 -4.85 8.35 -2.67
CA GLY A 46 -5.00 8.58 -1.23
C GLY A 46 -6.34 8.06 -0.70
N LEU A 47 -6.35 7.42 0.47
CA LEU A 47 -7.57 7.18 1.25
C LEU A 47 -7.46 7.96 2.55
N LEU A 48 -8.12 9.11 2.60
CA LEU A 48 -8.03 10.10 3.66
C LEU A 48 -9.30 10.10 4.52
N GLY A 49 -9.20 10.57 5.75
CA GLY A 49 -10.35 10.69 6.65
C GLY A 49 -9.92 10.72 8.12
N PRO A 50 -10.82 11.12 9.03
CA PRO A 50 -10.53 11.19 10.46
C PRO A 50 -10.22 9.81 11.05
N ASN A 51 -9.69 9.81 12.29
CA ASN A 51 -9.49 8.57 13.03
C ASN A 51 -10.83 7.88 13.28
N GLY A 52 -10.85 6.55 13.08
CA GLY A 52 -12.09 5.76 13.22
C GLY A 52 -13.04 5.82 12.03
N ALA A 53 -12.70 6.52 10.93
CA ALA A 53 -13.55 6.60 9.74
C ALA A 53 -13.68 5.30 8.95
N GLY A 54 -12.86 4.26 9.25
CA GLY A 54 -12.90 2.98 8.57
C GLY A 54 -11.73 2.71 7.62
N LYS A 55 -10.75 3.62 7.49
CA LYS A 55 -9.60 3.49 6.56
C LYS A 55 -8.87 2.15 6.70
N THR A 56 -8.38 1.84 7.91
CA THR A 56 -7.64 0.58 8.18
C THR A 56 -8.50 -0.64 7.88
N THR A 57 -9.81 -0.59 8.21
CA THR A 57 -10.73 -1.70 7.89
C THR A 57 -10.87 -1.92 6.39
N VAL A 58 -10.96 -0.85 5.59
CA VAL A 58 -10.96 -0.94 4.11
C VAL A 58 -9.65 -1.54 3.61
N PHE A 59 -8.51 -1.07 4.14
CA PHE A 59 -7.19 -1.64 3.83
C PHE A 59 -7.11 -3.12 4.17
N ASP A 60 -7.49 -3.51 5.39
CA ASP A 60 -7.46 -4.90 5.83
C ASP A 60 -8.32 -5.81 4.94
N MET A 61 -9.48 -5.32 4.51
CA MET A 61 -10.31 -6.05 3.55
C MET A 61 -9.62 -6.17 2.19
N MET A 62 -9.05 -5.09 1.67
CA MET A 62 -8.37 -5.10 0.36
C MET A 62 -7.12 -5.98 0.36
N VAL A 63 -6.32 -6.00 1.42
CA VAL A 63 -5.13 -6.87 1.50
C VAL A 63 -5.45 -8.32 1.88
N GLY A 64 -6.66 -8.61 2.38
CA GLY A 64 -7.10 -9.95 2.74
C GLY A 64 -6.76 -10.39 4.16
N LEU A 65 -6.62 -9.42 5.07
CA LEU A 65 -6.52 -9.64 6.52
C LEU A 65 -7.90 -9.81 7.16
N THR A 66 -8.91 -9.17 6.59
CA THR A 66 -10.31 -9.23 7.02
C THR A 66 -11.20 -9.51 5.82
N LEU A 67 -12.20 -10.38 5.96
CA LEU A 67 -13.22 -10.57 4.94
C LEU A 67 -14.30 -9.49 5.08
N PRO A 68 -14.77 -8.86 3.97
CA PRO A 68 -15.96 -8.03 3.99
C PRO A 68 -17.20 -8.87 4.33
N ASP A 69 -18.20 -8.24 4.93
CA ASP A 69 -19.50 -8.86 5.16
C ASP A 69 -20.35 -8.81 3.88
N GLU A 70 -20.20 -7.72 3.09
CA GLU A 70 -20.77 -7.56 1.75
C GLU A 70 -19.78 -6.87 0.81
N GLY A 71 -20.04 -6.94 -0.49
CA GLY A 71 -19.20 -6.37 -1.52
C GLY A 71 -18.15 -7.33 -2.07
N VAL A 72 -17.39 -6.86 -3.04
CA VAL A 72 -16.38 -7.67 -3.74
C VAL A 72 -15.08 -6.92 -3.93
N ILE A 73 -13.98 -7.68 -3.98
CA ILE A 73 -12.64 -7.19 -4.27
C ILE A 73 -12.16 -7.85 -5.56
N LEU A 74 -11.70 -7.03 -6.50
CA LEU A 74 -11.34 -7.45 -7.85
C LEU A 74 -9.89 -7.06 -8.17
N LEU A 75 -9.18 -7.94 -8.84
CA LEU A 75 -7.85 -7.70 -9.39
C LEU A 75 -7.86 -7.98 -10.89
N GLY A 76 -7.74 -6.94 -11.73
CA GLY A 76 -7.85 -7.07 -13.18
C GLY A 76 -9.19 -7.68 -13.62
N GLY A 77 -10.29 -7.38 -12.90
CA GLY A 77 -11.62 -7.94 -13.15
C GLY A 77 -11.88 -9.32 -12.54
N GLU A 78 -10.85 -10.00 -12.03
CA GLU A 78 -11.01 -11.30 -11.35
C GLU A 78 -11.35 -11.09 -9.87
N THR A 79 -12.37 -11.78 -9.36
CA THR A 79 -12.75 -11.73 -7.94
C THR A 79 -11.71 -12.43 -7.06
N ILE A 80 -11.22 -11.69 -6.06
CA ILE A 80 -10.22 -12.18 -5.09
C ILE A 80 -10.70 -12.05 -3.64
N THR A 81 -11.99 -11.79 -3.42
CA THR A 81 -12.58 -11.48 -2.12
C THR A 81 -12.24 -12.54 -1.07
N ASP A 82 -12.38 -13.84 -1.41
CA ASP A 82 -12.15 -14.94 -0.47
C ASP A 82 -10.69 -15.37 -0.35
N LEU A 83 -9.79 -14.74 -1.11
CA LEU A 83 -8.38 -15.07 -1.07
C LEU A 83 -7.70 -14.45 0.16
N PRO A 84 -7.02 -15.24 0.99
CA PRO A 84 -6.24 -14.72 2.11
C PRO A 84 -5.03 -13.92 1.62
N MET A 85 -4.49 -13.06 2.48
CA MET A 85 -3.40 -12.13 2.18
C MET A 85 -2.23 -12.77 1.43
N TYR A 86 -1.76 -13.97 1.84
CA TYR A 86 -0.62 -14.61 1.19
C TYR A 86 -0.87 -15.00 -0.28
N GLN A 87 -2.13 -15.32 -0.63
CA GLN A 87 -2.50 -15.61 -2.03
C GLN A 87 -2.61 -14.31 -2.84
N ARG A 88 -3.10 -13.22 -2.24
CA ARG A 88 -3.12 -11.90 -2.88
C ARG A 88 -1.71 -11.37 -3.09
N ALA A 89 -0.80 -11.59 -2.13
CA ALA A 89 0.62 -11.23 -2.28
C ALA A 89 1.27 -11.95 -3.47
N ARG A 90 0.98 -13.25 -3.66
CA ARG A 90 1.44 -14.03 -4.83
C ARG A 90 0.86 -13.55 -6.16
N ARG A 91 -0.26 -12.83 -6.13
CA ARG A 91 -0.89 -12.19 -7.31
C ARG A 91 -0.41 -10.76 -7.53
N GLY A 92 0.59 -10.31 -6.77
CA GLY A 92 1.23 -9.01 -6.95
C GLY A 92 0.62 -7.87 -6.14
N ILE A 93 -0.01 -8.15 -5.00
CA ILE A 93 -0.45 -7.12 -4.05
C ILE A 93 0.54 -7.06 -2.90
N GLY A 94 1.33 -5.97 -2.83
CA GLY A 94 2.23 -5.69 -1.71
C GLY A 94 1.51 -4.92 -0.61
N TYR A 95 1.92 -5.13 0.64
CA TYR A 95 1.36 -4.42 1.78
C TYR A 95 2.46 -3.98 2.76
N LEU A 96 2.38 -2.75 3.19
CA LEU A 96 3.22 -2.16 4.22
C LEU A 96 2.33 -1.66 5.36
N PRO A 97 2.31 -2.34 6.51
CA PRO A 97 1.49 -1.94 7.65
C PRO A 97 2.02 -0.66 8.33
N GLN A 98 1.16 -0.05 9.14
CA GLN A 98 1.51 1.09 9.99
C GLN A 98 2.61 0.71 10.99
N GLU A 99 2.49 -0.45 11.64
CA GLU A 99 3.50 -0.93 12.57
C GLU A 99 4.75 -1.44 11.86
N SER A 100 5.91 -1.21 12.49
CA SER A 100 7.18 -1.65 11.93
C SER A 100 7.25 -3.16 11.76
N SER A 101 7.48 -3.61 10.53
CA SER A 101 7.48 -5.01 10.13
C SER A 101 8.88 -5.61 9.93
N VAL A 102 9.97 -4.86 10.16
CA VAL A 102 11.33 -5.38 9.97
C VAL A 102 11.69 -6.47 10.98
N PHE A 103 12.44 -7.47 10.54
CA PHE A 103 13.09 -8.44 11.42
C PHE A 103 14.26 -7.78 12.16
N ARG A 104 14.00 -7.25 13.35
CA ARG A 104 14.89 -6.35 14.07
C ARG A 104 16.31 -6.89 14.29
N ARG A 105 16.48 -8.21 14.48
CA ARG A 105 17.77 -8.87 14.74
C ARG A 105 18.52 -9.26 13.46
N MET A 106 17.88 -9.16 12.31
CA MET A 106 18.49 -9.41 10.99
C MET A 106 19.14 -8.15 10.44
N THR A 107 20.11 -8.32 9.54
CA THR A 107 20.66 -7.20 8.77
C THR A 107 19.64 -6.71 7.74
N VAL A 108 19.89 -5.55 7.12
CA VAL A 108 19.10 -5.04 6.01
C VAL A 108 19.02 -6.08 4.89
N GLU A 109 20.18 -6.61 4.46
CA GLU A 109 20.23 -7.66 3.44
C GLU A 109 19.43 -8.91 3.84
N GLN A 110 19.62 -9.40 5.07
CA GLN A 110 18.88 -10.56 5.57
C GLN A 110 17.38 -10.34 5.60
N ASN A 111 16.92 -9.12 5.86
CA ASN A 111 15.49 -8.77 5.80
C ASN A 111 14.90 -8.94 4.40
N LEU A 112 15.63 -8.59 3.34
CA LEU A 112 15.19 -8.78 1.96
C LEU A 112 15.30 -10.24 1.54
N VAL A 113 16.42 -10.91 1.86
CA VAL A 113 16.66 -12.33 1.55
C VAL A 113 15.57 -13.21 2.13
N ALA A 114 15.15 -12.98 3.39
CA ALA A 114 14.10 -13.75 4.04
C ALA A 114 12.77 -13.73 3.25
N ILE A 115 12.46 -12.64 2.56
CA ILE A 115 11.26 -12.56 1.70
C ILE A 115 11.51 -13.28 0.37
N LEU A 116 12.70 -13.11 -0.22
CA LEU A 116 13.06 -13.73 -1.49
C LEU A 116 13.12 -15.26 -1.41
N GLU A 117 13.46 -15.82 -0.24
CA GLU A 117 13.48 -17.27 0.00
C GLU A 117 12.07 -17.90 -0.02
N LEU A 118 11.02 -17.11 0.23
CA LEU A 118 9.63 -17.58 0.16
C LEU A 118 9.09 -17.64 -1.28
N LEU A 119 9.87 -17.11 -2.24
CA LEU A 119 9.49 -17.07 -3.65
C LEU A 119 10.17 -18.20 -4.41
N ASP A 120 9.46 -18.78 -5.37
CA ASP A 120 10.01 -19.76 -6.29
C ASP A 120 10.84 -19.07 -7.38
N LEU A 121 12.08 -18.73 -7.03
CA LEU A 121 13.03 -18.00 -7.87
C LEU A 121 14.34 -18.77 -7.99
N SER A 122 15.00 -18.65 -9.13
CA SER A 122 16.37 -19.08 -9.28
C SER A 122 17.34 -18.27 -8.40
N THR A 123 18.53 -18.80 -8.17
CA THR A 123 19.57 -18.11 -7.39
C THR A 123 19.95 -16.77 -8.03
N ASP A 124 20.03 -16.71 -9.36
CA ASP A 124 20.40 -15.49 -10.09
C ASP A 124 19.28 -14.44 -10.00
N GLU A 125 18.01 -14.83 -10.14
CA GLU A 125 16.87 -13.92 -9.96
C GLU A 125 16.78 -13.38 -8.53
N ARG A 126 17.04 -14.21 -7.51
CA ARG A 126 17.08 -13.73 -6.11
C ARG A 126 18.17 -12.69 -5.93
N ARG A 127 19.37 -12.94 -6.47
CA ARG A 127 20.48 -12.01 -6.41
C ARG A 127 20.17 -10.71 -7.11
N GLU A 128 19.63 -10.75 -8.32
CA GLU A 128 19.21 -9.57 -9.08
C GLU A 128 18.20 -8.74 -8.30
N ARG A 129 17.13 -9.37 -7.76
CA ARG A 129 16.09 -8.66 -7.01
C ARG A 129 16.61 -8.07 -5.70
N LEU A 130 17.52 -8.76 -5.02
CA LEU A 130 18.18 -8.25 -3.82
C LEU A 130 18.97 -6.99 -4.13
N GLU A 131 19.88 -7.04 -5.10
CA GLU A 131 20.73 -5.90 -5.47
C GLU A 131 19.90 -4.72 -5.98
N THR A 132 18.86 -4.99 -6.78
CA THR A 132 17.93 -3.96 -7.25
C THR A 132 17.17 -3.33 -6.08
N GLY A 133 16.63 -4.13 -5.16
CA GLY A 133 15.90 -3.63 -4.00
C GLY A 133 16.74 -2.77 -3.08
N LEU A 134 17.99 -3.15 -2.82
CA LEU A 134 18.91 -2.37 -1.99
C LEU A 134 19.26 -1.02 -2.64
N LYS A 135 19.55 -1.00 -3.94
CA LYS A 135 19.92 0.20 -4.70
C LYS A 135 18.72 1.15 -4.89
N ASP A 136 17.59 0.63 -5.29
CA ASP A 136 16.38 1.43 -5.58
C ASP A 136 15.91 2.24 -4.38
N LEU A 137 16.08 1.67 -3.18
CA LEU A 137 15.69 2.31 -1.91
C LEU A 137 16.85 3.06 -1.21
N GLY A 138 18.04 3.06 -1.81
CA GLY A 138 19.22 3.74 -1.26
C GLY A 138 19.66 3.17 0.10
N VAL A 139 19.52 1.85 0.31
CA VAL A 139 19.89 1.16 1.56
C VAL A 139 21.09 0.20 1.41
N ASP A 140 21.73 0.20 0.25
CA ASP A 140 22.86 -0.68 -0.03
C ASP A 140 24.06 -0.37 0.91
N HIS A 141 24.33 0.89 1.19
CA HIS A 141 25.43 1.32 2.06
C HIS A 141 25.29 0.86 3.52
N ILE A 142 24.08 0.47 3.94
CA ILE A 142 23.77 -0.04 5.29
C ILE A 142 23.38 -1.53 5.27
N ARG A 143 23.63 -2.26 4.17
CA ARG A 143 23.18 -3.64 3.97
C ARG A 143 23.55 -4.61 5.09
N THR A 144 24.68 -4.39 5.74
CA THR A 144 25.19 -5.21 6.87
C THR A 144 24.72 -4.75 8.24
N ASN A 145 24.08 -3.58 8.34
CA ASN A 145 23.59 -3.04 9.59
C ASN A 145 22.38 -3.84 10.08
N LYS A 146 22.31 -4.05 11.40
CA LYS A 146 21.13 -4.68 12.04
C LYS A 146 19.94 -3.72 11.99
N ALA A 147 18.74 -4.24 11.69
CA ALA A 147 17.55 -3.40 11.53
C ALA A 147 17.16 -2.60 12.79
N PHE A 148 17.54 -3.05 13.99
CA PHE A 148 17.30 -2.29 15.24
C PHE A 148 18.18 -1.03 15.38
N THR A 149 19.27 -0.89 14.61
CA THR A 149 20.16 0.29 14.64
C THR A 149 19.74 1.37 13.66
N LEU A 150 18.75 1.11 12.80
CA LEU A 150 18.32 2.01 11.74
C LEU A 150 17.52 3.19 12.29
N SER A 151 17.71 4.37 11.69
CA SER A 151 16.83 5.52 11.86
C SER A 151 15.40 5.19 11.36
N GLY A 152 14.41 6.03 11.71
CA GLY A 152 13.03 5.85 11.25
C GLY A 152 12.92 5.80 9.72
N GLY A 153 13.56 6.75 9.03
CA GLY A 153 13.55 6.82 7.57
C GLY A 153 14.27 5.66 6.89
N GLU A 154 15.45 5.24 7.40
CA GLU A 154 16.15 4.06 6.87
C GLU A 154 15.30 2.79 7.05
N ARG A 155 14.70 2.62 8.23
CA ARG A 155 13.84 1.48 8.53
C ARG A 155 12.65 1.44 7.56
N ARG A 156 12.00 2.58 7.32
CA ARG A 156 10.88 2.65 6.39
C ARG A 156 11.29 2.31 4.96
N ARG A 157 12.46 2.77 4.50
CA ARG A 157 13.01 2.36 3.20
C ARG A 157 13.27 0.86 3.11
N VAL A 158 13.79 0.23 4.17
CA VAL A 158 13.98 -1.24 4.21
C VAL A 158 12.65 -1.98 4.17
N GLU A 159 11.61 -1.50 4.86
CA GLU A 159 10.27 -2.08 4.83
C GLU A 159 9.66 -2.01 3.43
N ILE A 160 9.79 -0.86 2.76
CA ILE A 160 9.34 -0.71 1.36
C ILE A 160 10.16 -1.63 0.44
N ALA A 161 11.49 -1.73 0.61
CA ALA A 161 12.34 -2.63 -0.17
C ALA A 161 11.87 -4.09 -0.05
N ARG A 162 11.52 -4.54 1.16
CA ARG A 162 10.98 -5.88 1.41
C ARG A 162 9.67 -6.14 0.65
N ALA A 163 8.80 -5.15 0.56
CA ALA A 163 7.58 -5.28 -0.22
C ALA A 163 7.88 -5.30 -1.73
N LEU A 164 8.86 -4.54 -2.20
CA LEU A 164 9.19 -4.40 -3.62
C LEU A 164 9.96 -5.58 -4.21
N VAL A 165 10.77 -6.32 -3.42
CA VAL A 165 11.48 -7.50 -3.94
C VAL A 165 10.54 -8.60 -4.43
N THR A 166 9.25 -8.57 -4.04
CA THR A 166 8.21 -9.45 -4.58
C THR A 166 7.74 -9.04 -5.98
N ARG A 167 8.15 -7.86 -6.48
CA ARG A 167 7.70 -7.24 -7.74
C ARG A 167 6.17 -7.10 -7.80
N PRO A 168 5.55 -6.34 -6.86
CA PRO A 168 4.12 -6.18 -6.84
C PRO A 168 3.62 -5.33 -8.01
N HIS A 169 2.36 -5.54 -8.41
CA HIS A 169 1.63 -4.68 -9.35
C HIS A 169 0.95 -3.52 -8.62
N PHE A 170 0.53 -3.77 -7.38
CA PHE A 170 -0.10 -2.79 -6.49
C PHE A 170 0.56 -2.83 -5.13
N LEU A 171 0.78 -1.66 -4.54
CA LEU A 171 1.38 -1.50 -3.22
C LEU A 171 0.45 -0.70 -2.31
N MET A 172 0.07 -1.30 -1.20
CA MET A 172 -0.77 -0.70 -0.18
C MET A 172 0.10 -0.23 0.98
N LEU A 173 0.06 1.06 1.30
CA LEU A 173 0.88 1.71 2.33
C LEU A 173 -0.01 2.31 3.41
N ASP A 174 0.00 1.72 4.59
CA ASP A 174 -0.74 2.23 5.74
C ASP A 174 0.16 3.16 6.56
N GLU A 175 -0.21 4.44 6.62
CA GLU A 175 0.51 5.53 7.27
C GLU A 175 2.04 5.53 7.00
N PRO A 176 2.48 5.62 5.73
CA PRO A 176 3.89 5.51 5.38
C PRO A 176 4.76 6.63 5.94
N PHE A 177 4.19 7.76 6.33
CA PHE A 177 4.90 8.94 6.86
C PHE A 177 4.90 9.02 8.39
N ALA A 178 4.21 8.09 9.08
CA ALA A 178 4.11 8.11 10.54
C ALA A 178 5.48 7.90 11.21
N GLY A 179 5.81 8.80 12.15
CA GLY A 179 7.03 8.68 12.96
C GLY A 179 8.35 8.88 12.19
N ILE A 180 8.30 9.53 11.02
CA ILE A 180 9.46 9.83 10.17
C ILE A 180 9.73 11.34 10.22
N ASP A 181 11.01 11.71 10.18
CA ASP A 181 11.41 13.12 10.10
C ASP A 181 11.03 13.74 8.74
N PRO A 182 10.81 15.07 8.68
CA PRO A 182 10.35 15.74 7.47
C PRO A 182 11.26 15.56 6.23
N ILE A 183 12.57 15.40 6.43
CA ILE A 183 13.51 15.20 5.32
C ILE A 183 13.30 13.81 4.72
N ALA A 184 13.21 12.79 5.56
CA ALA A 184 12.97 11.42 5.13
C ALA A 184 11.58 11.24 4.49
N VAL A 185 10.57 12.05 4.82
CA VAL A 185 9.28 12.06 4.13
C VAL A 185 9.46 12.39 2.64
N GLY A 186 10.26 13.40 2.29
CA GLY A 186 10.55 13.75 0.91
C GLY A 186 11.19 12.60 0.12
N ASP A 187 12.09 11.83 0.77
CA ASP A 187 12.70 10.63 0.18
C ASP A 187 11.64 9.57 -0.12
N ILE A 188 10.75 9.28 0.85
CA ILE A 188 9.68 8.30 0.67
C ILE A 188 8.72 8.73 -0.44
N GLN A 189 8.34 10.01 -0.50
CA GLN A 189 7.53 10.55 -1.59
C GLN A 189 8.20 10.37 -2.96
N SER A 190 9.51 10.61 -3.04
CA SER A 190 10.29 10.41 -4.27
C SER A 190 10.33 8.93 -4.69
N ILE A 191 10.42 8.01 -3.73
CA ILE A 191 10.31 6.57 -3.98
C ILE A 191 8.93 6.25 -4.59
N MET A 192 7.83 6.75 -4.01
CA MET A 192 6.48 6.48 -4.50
C MET A 192 6.26 6.99 -5.93
N ARG A 193 6.78 8.18 -6.28
CA ARG A 193 6.74 8.70 -7.67
C ARG A 193 7.46 7.76 -8.65
N ARG A 194 8.66 7.26 -8.29
CA ARG A 194 9.38 6.27 -9.10
C ARG A 194 8.63 4.95 -9.26
N LEU A 195 7.90 4.50 -8.21
CA LEU A 195 7.06 3.30 -8.31
C LEU A 195 5.91 3.49 -9.31
N LYS A 196 5.24 4.65 -9.24
CA LYS A 196 4.23 5.04 -10.22
C LYS A 196 4.78 5.02 -11.66
N GLU A 197 5.95 5.64 -11.89
CA GLU A 197 6.62 5.67 -13.21
C GLU A 197 6.95 4.25 -13.73
N ARG A 198 7.15 3.28 -12.83
CA ARG A 198 7.34 1.87 -13.17
C ARG A 198 6.03 1.10 -13.39
N GLY A 199 4.89 1.79 -13.36
CA GLY A 199 3.57 1.21 -13.54
C GLY A 199 3.01 0.50 -12.31
N ILE A 200 3.55 0.73 -11.11
CA ILE A 200 3.01 0.19 -9.86
C ILE A 200 1.91 1.14 -9.36
N GLY A 201 0.71 0.61 -9.12
CA GLY A 201 -0.36 1.35 -8.45
C GLY A 201 -0.08 1.43 -6.94
N VAL A 202 -0.21 2.61 -6.34
CA VAL A 202 0.07 2.83 -4.91
C VAL A 202 -1.16 3.40 -4.22
N LEU A 203 -1.69 2.69 -3.21
CA LEU A 203 -2.74 3.20 -2.33
C LEU A 203 -2.13 3.58 -0.98
N ILE A 204 -2.41 4.80 -0.52
CA ILE A 204 -1.84 5.35 0.71
C ILE A 204 -2.95 5.77 1.65
N THR A 205 -2.87 5.38 2.93
CA THR A 205 -3.56 6.10 4.01
C THR A 205 -2.55 6.93 4.77
N ASP A 206 -2.91 8.10 5.20
CA ASP A 206 -2.12 8.86 6.19
C ASP A 206 -3.02 9.89 6.89
N HIS A 207 -2.61 10.28 8.08
CA HIS A 207 -3.24 11.37 8.81
C HIS A 207 -2.67 12.74 8.40
N ASN A 208 -1.50 12.78 7.76
CA ASN A 208 -0.94 13.99 7.19
C ASN A 208 -1.48 14.25 5.78
N VAL A 209 -2.61 14.93 5.73
CA VAL A 209 -3.35 15.20 4.50
C VAL A 209 -2.51 15.94 3.47
N GLN A 210 -1.75 16.97 3.91
CA GLN A 210 -0.95 17.79 3.01
C GLN A 210 0.15 16.97 2.32
N GLN A 211 0.87 16.14 3.09
CA GLN A 211 1.92 15.27 2.54
C GLN A 211 1.36 14.23 1.59
N THR A 212 0.18 13.69 1.88
CA THR A 212 -0.47 12.70 1.02
C THR A 212 -0.98 13.33 -0.26
N LEU A 213 -1.75 14.42 -0.18
CA LEU A 213 -2.29 15.10 -1.37
C LEU A 213 -1.20 15.65 -2.30
N SER A 214 -0.02 16.00 -1.76
CA SER A 214 1.10 16.50 -2.58
C SER A 214 1.70 15.48 -3.55
N ILE A 215 1.39 14.20 -3.39
CA ILE A 215 1.93 13.12 -4.24
C ILE A 215 0.86 12.26 -4.92
N THR A 216 -0.40 12.39 -4.52
CA THR A 216 -1.50 11.61 -5.09
C THR A 216 -2.01 12.22 -6.39
N ASP A 217 -2.44 11.37 -7.31
CA ASP A 217 -3.15 11.78 -8.52
C ASP A 217 -4.63 12.03 -8.21
N ARG A 218 -5.17 11.23 -7.29
CA ARG A 218 -6.55 11.23 -6.86
C ARG A 218 -6.63 10.78 -5.40
N ALA A 219 -7.65 11.21 -4.69
CA ALA A 219 -7.90 10.72 -3.35
C ALA A 219 -9.39 10.53 -3.08
N TYR A 220 -9.67 9.63 -2.14
CA TYR A 220 -10.97 9.42 -1.53
C TYR A 220 -10.95 9.98 -0.12
N ILE A 221 -11.99 10.68 0.27
CA ILE A 221 -12.24 11.08 1.66
C ILE A 221 -13.31 10.17 2.21
N ILE A 222 -12.98 9.41 3.26
CA ILE A 222 -13.92 8.54 3.97
C ILE A 222 -14.28 9.16 5.34
N THR A 223 -15.56 9.15 5.66
CA THR A 223 -16.07 9.58 6.98
C THR A 223 -17.23 8.66 7.37
N ASP A 224 -17.33 8.32 8.66
CA ASP A 224 -18.39 7.46 9.19
C ASP A 224 -18.60 6.15 8.39
N GLY A 225 -17.52 5.60 7.85
CA GLY A 225 -17.53 4.35 7.10
C GLY A 225 -17.96 4.46 5.64
N ALA A 226 -18.21 5.63 5.09
CA ALA A 226 -18.63 5.84 3.70
C ALA A 226 -17.73 6.84 2.98
N ILE A 227 -17.59 6.71 1.65
CA ILE A 227 -16.89 7.70 0.84
C ILE A 227 -17.72 8.99 0.84
N LEU A 228 -17.11 10.05 1.35
CA LEU A 228 -17.67 11.40 1.36
C LEU A 228 -17.50 12.05 -0.01
N GLU A 229 -16.28 11.95 -0.55
CA GLU A 229 -15.89 12.62 -1.79
C GLU A 229 -14.69 11.93 -2.42
N GLU A 230 -14.58 12.08 -3.74
CA GLU A 230 -13.47 11.58 -4.57
C GLU A 230 -13.10 12.64 -5.59
N GLY A 231 -11.80 12.83 -5.83
CA GLY A 231 -11.33 13.75 -6.85
C GLY A 231 -9.82 13.92 -6.87
N SER A 232 -9.35 14.79 -7.76
CA SER A 232 -7.95 15.23 -7.74
C SER A 232 -7.67 16.04 -6.46
N PRO A 233 -6.40 16.19 -6.03
CA PRO A 233 -6.05 17.06 -4.92
C PRO A 233 -6.63 18.47 -5.04
N ALA A 234 -6.65 19.04 -6.26
CA ALA A 234 -7.19 20.36 -6.52
C ALA A 234 -8.73 20.40 -6.31
N ASP A 235 -9.45 19.37 -6.79
CA ASP A 235 -10.90 19.27 -6.59
C ASP A 235 -11.25 19.18 -5.12
N LEU A 236 -10.56 18.32 -4.37
CA LEU A 236 -10.82 18.11 -2.95
C LEU A 236 -10.52 19.36 -2.11
N VAL A 237 -9.44 20.07 -2.40
CA VAL A 237 -9.10 21.34 -1.70
C VAL A 237 -10.14 22.43 -1.97
N ASN A 238 -10.75 22.44 -3.15
CA ASN A 238 -11.79 23.40 -3.52
C ASN A 238 -13.20 22.95 -3.11
N SER A 239 -13.38 21.72 -2.69
CA SER A 239 -14.68 21.20 -2.26
C SER A 239 -15.08 21.81 -0.92
N GLN A 240 -16.23 22.48 -0.90
CA GLN A 240 -16.82 23.00 0.34
C GLN A 240 -17.11 21.86 1.32
N ARG A 241 -17.66 20.75 0.85
CA ARG A 241 -17.99 19.58 1.66
C ARG A 241 -16.76 18.93 2.30
N ALA A 242 -15.66 18.80 1.54
CA ALA A 242 -14.41 18.26 2.06
C ALA A 242 -13.80 19.17 3.13
N ARG A 243 -13.87 20.51 2.94
CA ARG A 243 -13.40 21.49 3.91
C ARG A 243 -14.22 21.49 5.21
N GLU A 244 -15.53 21.52 5.12
CA GLU A 244 -16.42 21.54 6.29
C GLU A 244 -16.25 20.28 7.16
N VAL A 245 -16.09 19.10 6.53
CA VAL A 245 -16.13 17.82 7.24
C VAL A 245 -14.74 17.34 7.67
N TYR A 246 -13.69 17.65 6.90
CA TYR A 246 -12.38 17.02 7.12
C TYR A 246 -11.17 17.93 7.00
N LEU A 247 -11.04 18.71 5.92
CA LEU A 247 -9.83 19.48 5.64
C LEU A 247 -9.68 20.73 6.52
N GLY A 248 -10.82 21.37 6.86
CA GLY A 248 -10.88 22.68 7.52
C GLY A 248 -10.81 23.85 6.54
N GLU A 249 -11.43 24.98 6.90
CA GLU A 249 -11.56 26.15 6.03
C GLU A 249 -10.22 26.79 5.62
N GLY A 250 -9.19 26.68 6.46
CA GLY A 250 -7.86 27.25 6.24
C GLY A 250 -6.90 26.33 5.48
N PHE A 251 -7.33 25.14 5.05
CA PHE A 251 -6.44 24.17 4.39
C PHE A 251 -5.94 24.67 3.03
N ARG A 252 -4.62 24.55 2.81
CA ARG A 252 -3.92 24.88 1.55
C ARG A 252 -2.90 23.78 1.26
N LEU A 253 -2.74 23.43 -0.02
CA LEU A 253 -1.67 22.56 -0.54
C LEU A 253 -0.38 23.34 -0.74
#